data_3addb3fd9abb323b2c39fedc85577b1e
#
_entry.id   3addb3fd9abb323b2c39fedc85577b1e
#
_cell.length_a   1.000
_cell.length_b   1.000
_cell.length_c   1.000
_cell.angle_alpha   90.00
_cell.angle_beta   90.00
_cell.angle_gamma   90.00
#
_symmetry.space_group_name_H-M   'P 1'
#
loop_
_entity.id
_entity.type
_entity.pdbx_description
1 polymer ?
#
loop_
_entity_poly.entity_id
_entity_poly.type
_entity_poly.pdbx_seq_one_letter_code
_entity_poly.pdbx_strand_id
1 'polypeptide(L)'
;MSIERKPFGSTVDGKPAELITVKNASGCTLAVTTYGARIVSLLVPGRDGKFADVVLGHDSAEEYSAYRNFQGALVGRYGNRIANSQFPLDGEIIKLIPSEGVN
;
A
#
# COMPACT_ATOMS: atom_id res chain seq x y z
N MET A 1 13.80 -19.39 -0.59
CA MET A 1 13.07 -18.10 -0.40
C MET A 1 13.86 -17.24 0.57
N SER A 2 14.03 -15.96 0.28
CA SER A 2 14.72 -15.01 1.16
C SER A 2 13.80 -13.85 1.51
N ILE A 3 14.01 -13.28 2.70
CA ILE A 3 13.25 -12.11 3.18
C ILE A 3 14.26 -11.10 3.70
N GLU A 4 14.17 -9.88 3.20
CA GLU A 4 15.00 -8.76 3.64
C GLU A 4 14.12 -7.62 4.16
N ARG A 5 14.65 -6.85 5.11
CA ARG A 5 14.00 -5.65 5.63
C ARG A 5 14.98 -4.49 5.55
N LYS A 6 14.48 -3.33 5.13
CA LYS A 6 15.29 -2.10 5.13
C LYS A 6 14.40 -0.89 5.41
N PRO A 7 14.98 0.23 5.85
CA PRO A 7 14.23 1.47 6.01
C PRO A 7 13.60 1.92 4.70
N PHE A 8 12.41 2.50 4.80
CA PHE A 8 11.66 3.00 3.62
C PHE A 8 11.11 4.42 3.85
N GLY A 9 11.74 5.18 4.72
CA GLY A 9 11.31 6.52 5.09
C GLY A 9 10.40 6.53 6.31
N SER A 10 9.66 7.61 6.49
CA SER A 10 8.78 7.82 7.65
C SER A 10 7.39 8.26 7.21
N THR A 11 6.39 7.95 8.01
CA THR A 11 5.01 8.39 7.81
C THR A 11 4.87 9.86 8.19
N VAL A 12 3.72 10.47 7.86
CA VAL A 12 3.45 11.88 8.16
C VAL A 12 3.52 12.17 9.66
N ASP A 13 3.13 11.21 10.50
CA ASP A 13 3.19 11.32 11.96
C ASP A 13 4.56 10.93 12.55
N GLY A 14 5.57 10.76 11.70
CA GLY A 14 6.95 10.51 12.11
C GLY A 14 7.29 9.07 12.44
N LYS A 15 6.41 8.12 12.20
CA LYS A 15 6.69 6.70 12.41
C LYS A 15 7.56 6.13 11.30
N PRO A 16 8.59 5.34 11.64
CA PRO A 16 9.44 4.73 10.61
C PRO A 16 8.66 3.69 9.81
N ALA A 17 8.86 3.69 8.49
CA ALA A 17 8.35 2.67 7.59
C ALA A 17 9.47 1.77 7.14
N GLU A 18 9.14 0.51 6.87
CA GLU A 18 10.08 -0.48 6.35
C GLU A 18 9.65 -0.98 4.98
N LEU A 19 10.61 -1.42 4.20
CA LEU A 19 10.39 -2.18 2.98
C LEU A 19 10.78 -3.64 3.23
N ILE A 20 9.85 -4.54 3.01
CA ILE A 20 10.06 -5.98 3.18
C ILE A 20 10.10 -6.58 1.78
N THR A 21 11.22 -7.19 1.44
CA THR A 21 11.43 -7.80 0.13
C THR A 21 11.48 -9.31 0.28
N VAL A 22 10.66 -10.01 -0.49
CA VAL A 22 10.58 -11.46 -0.52
C VAL A 22 10.97 -11.95 -1.91
N LYS A 23 11.90 -12.88 -1.97
CA LYS A 23 12.38 -13.45 -3.22
C LYS A 23 12.21 -14.97 -3.19
N ASN A 24 11.61 -15.53 -4.24
CA ASN A 24 11.45 -16.98 -4.35
C ASN A 24 12.63 -17.64 -5.08
N ALA A 25 12.59 -18.96 -5.20
CA ALA A 25 13.66 -19.73 -5.83
C ALA A 25 13.81 -19.40 -7.33
N SER A 26 12.74 -18.98 -7.99
CA SER A 26 12.76 -18.60 -9.41
C SER A 26 13.28 -17.19 -9.66
N GLY A 27 13.55 -16.42 -8.61
CA GLY A 27 14.02 -15.04 -8.71
C GLY A 27 12.94 -13.99 -8.76
N CYS A 28 11.65 -14.36 -8.75
CA CYS A 28 10.57 -13.38 -8.64
C CYS A 28 10.67 -12.68 -7.28
N THR A 29 10.51 -11.37 -7.27
CA THR A 29 10.72 -10.55 -6.08
C THR A 29 9.53 -9.65 -5.83
N LEU A 30 8.98 -9.73 -4.62
CA LEU A 30 7.89 -8.89 -4.15
C LEU A 30 8.42 -7.97 -3.07
N ALA A 31 8.18 -6.67 -3.19
CA ALA A 31 8.49 -5.70 -2.14
C ALA A 31 7.20 -5.06 -1.63
N VAL A 32 7.03 -5.08 -0.31
CA VAL A 32 5.86 -4.54 0.39
C VAL A 32 6.34 -3.60 1.47
N THR A 33 5.71 -2.44 1.60
CA THR A 33 6.01 -1.52 2.70
C THR A 33 5.05 -1.70 3.87
N THR A 34 5.55 -1.47 5.08
CA THR A 34 4.70 -1.40 6.28
C THR A 34 3.76 -0.18 6.27
N TYR A 35 4.00 0.78 5.39
CA TYR A 35 3.11 1.92 5.19
C TYR A 35 1.85 1.51 4.43
N GLY A 36 0.84 1.05 5.17
CA GLY A 36 -0.44 0.61 4.61
C GLY A 36 -0.38 -0.73 3.88
N ALA A 37 0.64 -1.55 4.14
CA ALA A 37 0.85 -2.85 3.49
C ALA A 37 0.80 -2.76 1.95
N ARG A 38 1.34 -1.68 1.38
CA ARG A 38 1.33 -1.44 -0.06
C ARG A 38 2.34 -2.32 -0.78
N ILE A 39 1.94 -2.85 -1.92
CA ILE A 39 2.87 -3.49 -2.83
C ILE A 39 3.65 -2.39 -3.55
N VAL A 40 4.96 -2.36 -3.34
CA VAL A 40 5.85 -1.34 -3.91
C VAL A 40 6.40 -1.78 -5.26
N SER A 41 6.79 -3.04 -5.37
CA SER A 41 7.27 -3.60 -6.63
C SER A 41 7.02 -5.10 -6.71
N LEU A 42 6.90 -5.59 -7.94
CA LEU A 42 6.81 -7.03 -8.21
C LEU A 42 7.63 -7.32 -9.47
N LEU A 43 8.79 -7.93 -9.28
CA LEU A 43 9.67 -8.32 -10.37
C LEU A 43 9.33 -9.72 -10.84
N VAL A 44 8.95 -9.84 -12.10
CA VAL A 44 8.63 -11.12 -12.73
C VAL A 44 9.36 -11.23 -14.08
N PRO A 45 9.65 -12.46 -14.55
CA PRO A 45 10.32 -12.63 -15.83
C PRO A 45 9.37 -12.36 -17.00
N GLY A 46 9.84 -11.62 -17.99
CA GLY A 46 9.16 -11.46 -19.26
C GLY A 46 9.38 -12.66 -20.17
N ARG A 47 8.85 -12.58 -21.37
CA ARG A 47 8.98 -13.65 -22.40
C ARG A 47 10.44 -13.95 -22.73
N ASP A 48 11.30 -12.93 -22.67
CA ASP A 48 12.73 -13.04 -22.94
C ASP A 48 13.56 -13.49 -21.73
N GLY A 49 12.92 -13.78 -20.59
CA GLY A 49 13.56 -14.15 -19.34
C GLY A 49 14.10 -12.99 -18.53
N LYS A 50 14.01 -11.75 -19.03
CA LYS A 50 14.44 -10.57 -18.27
C LYS A 50 13.36 -10.17 -17.27
N PHE A 51 13.77 -9.84 -16.04
CA PHE A 51 12.86 -9.40 -15.00
C PHE A 51 12.45 -7.94 -15.21
N ALA A 52 11.17 -7.67 -15.01
CA ALA A 52 10.62 -6.33 -15.05
C ALA A 52 9.66 -6.12 -13.89
N ASP A 53 9.60 -4.89 -13.41
CA ASP A 53 8.65 -4.49 -12.38
C ASP A 53 7.29 -4.24 -13.03
N VAL A 54 6.27 -4.95 -12.58
CA VAL A 54 4.91 -4.85 -13.14
C VAL A 54 3.97 -4.04 -12.26
N VAL A 55 4.51 -3.38 -11.22
CA VAL A 55 3.72 -2.56 -10.28
C VAL A 55 4.20 -1.11 -10.34
N LEU A 56 3.27 -0.19 -10.41
CA LEU A 56 3.56 1.24 -10.26
C LEU A 56 3.69 1.57 -8.78
N GLY A 57 4.83 2.13 -8.38
CA GLY A 57 5.12 2.45 -7.00
C GLY A 57 6.04 3.64 -6.85
N HIS A 58 6.39 3.94 -5.61
CA HIS A 58 7.29 5.02 -5.23
C HIS A 58 8.47 4.47 -4.42
N ASP A 59 9.50 5.30 -4.24
CA ASP A 59 10.75 4.87 -3.63
C ASP A 59 10.84 5.12 -2.12
N SER A 60 9.83 5.77 -1.53
CA SER A 60 9.80 6.07 -0.09
C SER A 60 8.38 6.26 0.42
N ALA A 61 8.20 6.15 1.74
CA ALA A 61 6.92 6.42 2.39
C ALA A 61 6.49 7.88 2.19
N GLU A 62 7.45 8.81 2.18
CA GLU A 62 7.19 10.24 1.94
C GLU A 62 6.58 10.48 0.57
N GLU A 63 7.06 9.78 -0.47
CA GLU A 63 6.49 9.89 -1.81
C GLU A 63 5.06 9.36 -1.86
N TYR A 64 4.76 8.25 -1.19
CA TYR A 64 3.39 7.74 -1.09
C TYR A 64 2.46 8.71 -0.37
N SER A 65 2.97 9.45 0.60
CA SER A 65 2.19 10.48 1.30
C SER A 65 1.96 11.72 0.43
N ALA A 66 2.95 12.11 -0.36
CA ALA A 66 2.88 13.28 -1.23
C ALA A 66 1.92 13.07 -2.41
N TYR A 67 1.95 11.91 -3.01
CA TYR A 67 1.09 11.56 -4.13
C TYR A 67 -0.15 10.82 -3.63
N ARG A 68 -1.27 11.51 -3.59
CA ARG A 68 -2.54 10.95 -3.10
C ARG A 68 -3.17 9.98 -4.10
N ASN A 69 -2.47 8.90 -4.38
CA ASN A 69 -2.97 7.82 -5.20
C ASN A 69 -3.00 6.53 -4.40
N PHE A 70 -3.65 5.51 -4.96
CA PHE A 70 -3.83 4.23 -4.29
C PHE A 70 -2.97 3.12 -4.90
N GLN A 71 -1.86 3.49 -5.54
CA GLN A 71 -0.94 2.53 -6.16
C GLN A 71 -0.49 1.48 -5.14
N GLY A 72 -0.67 0.21 -5.48
CA GLY A 72 -0.29 -0.90 -4.64
C GLY A 72 -1.03 -1.05 -3.33
N ALA A 73 -2.06 -0.25 -3.08
CA ALA A 73 -2.73 -0.21 -1.78
C ALA A 73 -3.42 -1.52 -1.43
N LEU A 74 -3.27 -1.96 -0.19
CA LEU A 74 -4.13 -2.98 0.40
C LEU A 74 -5.40 -2.30 0.89
N VAL A 75 -6.53 -2.60 0.25
CA VAL A 75 -7.80 -1.96 0.55
C VAL A 75 -8.45 -2.63 1.77
N GLY A 76 -8.74 -1.84 2.78
CA GLY A 76 -9.37 -2.28 4.03
C GLY A 76 -9.38 -1.12 5.07
N ARG A 77 -10.00 -1.28 6.21
CA ARG A 77 -10.92 -2.40 6.57
C ARG A 77 -12.16 -2.47 5.69
N TYR A 78 -12.73 -1.31 5.32
CA TYR A 78 -13.79 -1.18 4.34
C TYR A 78 -13.25 -0.48 3.11
N GLY A 79 -13.74 -0.87 1.94
CA GLY A 79 -13.42 -0.22 0.69
C GLY A 79 -14.58 0.62 0.18
N ASN A 80 -14.30 1.41 -0.88
CA ASN A 80 -15.27 2.23 -1.57
C ASN A 80 -15.84 3.37 -0.67
N ARG A 81 -17.00 3.86 -0.99
CA ARG A 81 -17.59 5.05 -0.36
C ARG A 81 -18.67 4.68 0.66
N ILE A 82 -18.79 5.50 1.69
CA ILE A 82 -19.87 5.41 2.66
C ILE A 82 -20.72 6.67 2.48
N ALA A 83 -21.95 6.48 2.02
CA ALA A 83 -22.86 7.59 1.73
C ALA A 83 -23.08 8.46 2.98
N ASN A 84 -22.99 9.78 2.78
CA ASN A 84 -23.15 10.78 3.85
C ASN A 84 -22.19 10.59 5.04
N SER A 85 -21.09 9.86 4.84
CA SER A 85 -20.05 9.61 5.84
C SER A 85 -20.60 9.06 7.16
N GLN A 86 -21.63 8.24 7.11
CA GLN A 86 -22.22 7.66 8.32
C GLN A 86 -22.85 6.29 8.05
N PHE A 87 -22.94 5.49 9.10
CA PHE A 87 -23.62 4.20 9.03
C PHE A 87 -24.18 3.81 10.41
N PRO A 88 -25.26 3.02 10.46
CA PRO A 88 -25.77 2.50 11.73
C PRO A 88 -24.95 1.29 12.17
N LEU A 89 -24.68 1.22 13.47
CA LEU A 89 -24.01 0.08 14.10
C LEU A 89 -24.54 -0.07 15.52
N ASP A 90 -25.09 -1.25 15.84
CA ASP A 90 -25.59 -1.60 17.17
C ASP A 90 -26.52 -0.54 17.78
N GLY A 91 -27.43 0.01 16.97
CA GLY A 91 -28.40 1.00 17.41
C GLY A 91 -27.88 2.43 17.48
N GLU A 92 -26.62 2.66 17.12
CA GLU A 92 -26.02 3.98 17.06
C GLU A 92 -25.68 4.37 15.62
N ILE A 93 -25.65 5.66 15.35
CA ILE A 93 -25.15 6.19 14.07
C ILE A 93 -23.70 6.59 14.24
N ILE A 94 -22.82 5.89 13.56
CA ILE A 94 -21.39 6.19 13.52
C ILE A 94 -21.16 7.23 12.45
N LYS A 95 -20.60 8.37 12.82
CA LYS A 95 -20.26 9.47 11.90
C LYS A 95 -18.78 9.47 11.61
N LEU A 96 -18.44 9.57 10.33
CA LEU A 96 -17.06 9.63 9.84
C LEU A 96 -16.75 11.03 9.36
N ILE A 97 -15.46 11.30 9.19
CA ILE A 97 -15.02 12.56 8.57
C ILE A 97 -15.19 12.44 7.06
N PRO A 98 -15.96 13.32 6.42
CA PRO A 98 -16.12 13.30 4.96
C PRO A 98 -14.76 13.45 4.26
N SER A 99 -14.48 12.60 3.29
CA SER A 99 -13.23 12.62 2.55
C SER A 99 -13.41 12.94 1.06
N GLU A 100 -14.63 12.80 0.55
CA GLU A 100 -14.94 13.02 -0.85
C GLU A 100 -16.39 13.49 -1.00
N GLY A 101 -16.58 14.80 -1.18
CA GLY A 101 -17.90 15.41 -1.29
C GLY A 101 -18.77 15.13 -0.06
N VAL A 102 -19.87 14.40 -0.26
CA VAL A 102 -20.79 13.99 0.83
C VAL A 102 -20.47 12.62 1.42
N ASN A 103 -19.41 12.00 0.92
CA ASN A 103 -19.02 10.64 1.36
C ASN A 103 -17.95 10.66 2.43
#